data_21c01cfe7cdf9385b3926cf3cd273afd
#
_entry.id   21c01cfe7cdf9385b3926cf3cd273afd
#
_cell.length_a   1.000
_cell.length_b   1.000
_cell.length_c   1.000
_cell.angle_alpha   90.00
_cell.angle_beta   90.00
_cell.angle_gamma   90.00
#
_symmetry.space_group_name_H-M   'P 1'
#
loop_
_entity.id
_entity.type
_entity.pdbx_description
1 polymer ?
#
loop_
_entity_poly.entity_id
_entity_poly.type
_entity_poly.pdbx_seq_one_letter_code
_entity_poly.pdbx_strand_id
1 'polypeptide(L)'
;GSMDGVNTIDKWMFELKGTSQYSTIVKKGVMPAHIKQIHAYLLGSGLEEAIVVYECKSTQQWHESVVHKDPDVINEITTILESLNDAIDNEYLPERLPDCENKTGATYNSCAFAEICHGCNKPSDIVALLQNK
;
A
#
# COMPACT_ATOMS: atom_id res chain seq x y z
N GLY A 1 0.24 -3.28 -8.86
CA GLY A 1 0.67 -1.88 -9.10
C GLY A 1 1.86 -1.83 -10.03
N SER A 2 2.15 -0.65 -10.53
CA SER A 2 3.30 -0.39 -11.40
C SER A 2 4.01 0.88 -10.93
N MET A 3 5.32 0.93 -11.12
CA MET A 3 6.13 2.14 -10.97
C MET A 3 5.88 3.06 -12.17
N ASP A 4 5.90 4.38 -11.96
CA ASP A 4 5.71 5.36 -13.05
C ASP A 4 6.95 5.46 -13.95
N GLY A 5 8.13 5.17 -13.42
CA GLY A 5 9.36 5.10 -14.20
C GLY A 5 10.53 4.45 -13.46
N VAL A 6 11.54 4.01 -14.22
CA VAL A 6 12.78 3.43 -13.69
C VAL A 6 13.97 3.96 -14.50
N ASN A 7 14.98 4.47 -13.80
CA ASN A 7 16.28 4.72 -14.38
C ASN A 7 17.17 3.48 -14.19
N THR A 8 17.38 2.75 -15.26
CA THR A 8 18.17 1.51 -15.23
C THR A 8 19.68 1.73 -15.18
N ILE A 9 20.16 2.94 -15.50
CA ILE A 9 21.57 3.30 -15.46
C ILE A 9 21.98 3.61 -14.02
N ASP A 10 21.27 4.53 -13.37
CA ASP A 10 21.58 5.00 -12.02
C ASP A 10 20.82 4.23 -10.94
N LYS A 11 19.96 3.26 -11.35
CA LYS A 11 19.25 2.30 -10.47
C LYS A 11 18.33 2.93 -9.43
N TRP A 12 17.50 3.87 -9.85
CA TRP A 12 16.42 4.42 -9.03
C TRP A 12 15.07 4.35 -9.75
N MET A 13 13.99 4.37 -8.99
CA MET A 13 12.65 4.46 -9.52
C MET A 13 12.07 5.87 -9.37
N PHE A 14 11.06 6.16 -10.20
CA PHE A 14 10.29 7.39 -10.16
C PHE A 14 8.83 7.09 -9.85
N GLU A 15 8.24 7.92 -8.99
CA GLU A 15 6.82 7.84 -8.64
C GLU A 15 6.20 9.24 -8.58
N LEU A 16 5.12 9.47 -9.34
CA LEU A 16 4.39 10.73 -9.38
C LEU A 16 3.10 10.64 -8.58
N LYS A 17 2.87 11.59 -7.69
CA LYS A 17 1.68 11.66 -6.84
C LYS A 17 0.99 13.01 -6.95
N GLY A 18 -0.28 13.02 -7.38
CA GLY A 18 -1.13 14.20 -7.26
C GLY A 18 -1.60 14.40 -5.81
N THR A 19 -1.55 15.62 -5.29
CA THR A 19 -1.99 15.92 -3.94
C THR A 19 -2.78 17.22 -3.83
N SER A 20 -3.77 17.26 -2.94
CA SER A 20 -4.38 18.49 -2.44
C SER A 20 -3.75 18.98 -1.11
N GLN A 21 -2.88 18.16 -0.50
CA GLN A 21 -2.25 18.42 0.79
C GLN A 21 -0.79 18.87 0.66
N TYR A 22 -0.48 19.69 -0.33
CA TYR A 22 0.87 20.10 -0.68
C TYR A 22 1.67 20.65 0.49
N SER A 23 1.08 21.56 1.28
CA SER A 23 1.76 22.14 2.45
C SER A 23 2.11 21.10 3.53
N THR A 24 1.34 20.03 3.64
CA THR A 24 1.62 18.92 4.55
C THR A 24 2.81 18.10 4.03
N ILE A 25 2.85 17.82 2.74
CA ILE A 25 3.97 17.11 2.11
C ILE A 25 5.29 17.87 2.28
N VAL A 26 5.29 19.18 1.99
CA VAL A 26 6.49 20.03 2.16
C VAL A 26 7.00 20.03 3.60
N LYS A 27 6.10 19.98 4.60
CA LYS A 27 6.48 20.01 6.01
C LYS A 27 6.84 18.67 6.61
N LYS A 28 6.16 17.61 6.20
CA LYS A 28 6.24 16.27 6.83
C LYS A 28 6.93 15.21 5.95
N GLY A 29 7.19 15.53 4.68
CA GLY A 29 7.75 14.58 3.70
C GLY A 29 6.71 13.64 3.12
N VAL A 30 7.18 12.50 2.63
CA VAL A 30 6.37 11.50 1.95
C VAL A 30 5.34 10.87 2.90
N MET A 31 4.10 10.72 2.41
CA MET A 31 3.01 10.14 3.20
C MET A 31 3.29 8.68 3.57
N PRO A 32 2.95 8.22 4.80
CA PRO A 32 3.23 6.84 5.24
C PRO A 32 2.69 5.75 4.30
N ALA A 33 1.50 5.93 3.74
CA ALA A 33 0.94 4.99 2.76
C ALA A 33 1.77 4.89 1.48
N HIS A 34 2.35 6.01 1.03
CA HIS A 34 3.24 6.03 -0.13
C HIS A 34 4.62 5.45 0.20
N ILE A 35 5.13 5.62 1.42
CA ILE A 35 6.37 4.98 1.88
C ILE A 35 6.26 3.46 1.75
N LYS A 36 5.17 2.85 2.24
CA LYS A 36 4.95 1.40 2.11
C LYS A 36 4.85 0.94 0.66
N GLN A 37 4.12 1.67 -0.19
CA GLN A 37 4.03 1.37 -1.62
C GLN A 37 5.39 1.40 -2.31
N ILE A 38 6.17 2.45 -2.05
CA ILE A 38 7.51 2.63 -2.62
C ILE A 38 8.43 1.49 -2.19
N HIS A 39 8.44 1.13 -0.90
CA HIS A 39 9.27 0.04 -0.41
C HIS A 39 8.87 -1.32 -0.98
N ALA A 40 7.57 -1.56 -1.23
CA ALA A 40 7.14 -2.76 -1.94
C ALA A 40 7.69 -2.81 -3.37
N TYR A 41 7.76 -1.67 -4.06
CA TYR A 41 8.40 -1.60 -5.38
C TYR A 41 9.91 -1.77 -5.32
N LEU A 42 10.60 -1.16 -4.35
CA LEU A 42 12.04 -1.32 -4.14
C LEU A 42 12.40 -2.77 -3.80
N LEU A 43 11.56 -3.45 -3.01
CA LEU A 43 11.72 -4.87 -2.71
C LEU A 43 11.59 -5.73 -3.98
N GLY A 44 10.55 -5.53 -4.76
CA GLY A 44 10.28 -6.33 -5.96
C GLY A 44 11.22 -6.05 -7.13
N SER A 45 11.77 -4.83 -7.23
CA SER A 45 12.67 -4.43 -8.31
C SER A 45 14.16 -4.62 -7.99
N GLY A 46 14.52 -4.78 -6.72
CA GLY A 46 15.90 -4.79 -6.27
C GLY A 46 16.61 -3.42 -6.33
N LEU A 47 15.85 -2.34 -6.48
CA LEU A 47 16.38 -0.97 -6.45
C LEU A 47 16.57 -0.49 -5.01
N GLU A 48 17.45 0.51 -4.80
CA GLU A 48 17.80 0.99 -3.46
C GLU A 48 17.19 2.36 -3.13
N GLU A 49 16.72 3.09 -4.14
CA GLU A 49 16.12 4.41 -3.92
C GLU A 49 14.99 4.74 -4.89
N ALA A 50 14.14 5.68 -4.48
CA ALA A 50 13.06 6.22 -5.27
C ALA A 50 13.04 7.75 -5.21
N ILE A 51 12.73 8.39 -6.33
CA ILE A 51 12.40 9.80 -6.39
C ILE A 51 10.88 9.92 -6.46
N VAL A 52 10.30 10.54 -5.44
CA VAL A 52 8.86 10.76 -5.33
C VAL A 52 8.56 12.22 -5.60
N VAL A 53 7.77 12.49 -6.62
CA VAL A 53 7.35 13.84 -6.97
C VAL A 53 5.88 14.02 -6.66
N TYR A 54 5.57 15.01 -5.84
CA TYR A 54 4.21 15.44 -5.57
C TYR A 54 3.85 16.66 -6.40
N GLU A 55 2.77 16.58 -7.14
CA GLU A 55 2.18 17.70 -7.84
C GLU A 55 0.95 18.21 -7.09
N CYS A 56 0.93 19.50 -6.75
CA CYS A 56 -0.25 20.15 -6.22
C CYS A 56 -1.23 20.45 -7.39
N LYS A 57 -2.36 19.76 -7.41
CA LYS A 57 -3.34 19.86 -8.51
C LYS A 57 -3.94 21.27 -8.67
N SER A 58 -4.01 22.04 -7.58
CA SER A 58 -4.60 23.40 -7.60
C SER A 58 -3.62 24.50 -7.98
N THR A 59 -2.35 24.35 -7.64
CA THR A 59 -1.31 25.39 -7.83
C THR A 59 -0.24 25.00 -8.84
N GLN A 60 -0.22 23.73 -9.27
CA GLN A 60 0.82 23.14 -10.13
C GLN A 60 2.25 23.25 -9.55
N GLN A 61 2.34 23.39 -8.24
CA GLN A 61 3.63 23.35 -7.53
C GLN A 61 4.09 21.91 -7.38
N TRP A 62 5.39 21.71 -7.43
CA TRP A 62 6.03 20.40 -7.35
C TRP A 62 6.91 20.34 -6.11
N HIS A 63 6.93 19.17 -5.47
CA HIS A 63 7.81 18.86 -4.36
C HIS A 63 8.44 17.49 -4.58
N GLU A 64 9.75 17.44 -4.54
CA GLU A 64 10.54 16.23 -4.73
C GLU A 64 11.04 15.72 -3.38
N SER A 65 11.04 14.42 -3.22
CA SER A 65 11.61 13.72 -2.06
C SER A 65 12.33 12.47 -2.52
N VAL A 66 13.51 12.22 -1.97
CA VAL A 66 14.24 10.97 -2.15
C VAL A 66 13.86 10.03 -1.01
N VAL A 67 13.54 8.79 -1.34
CA VAL A 67 13.25 7.71 -0.40
C VAL A 67 14.28 6.63 -0.62
N HIS A 68 15.11 6.41 0.38
CA HIS A 68 16.04 5.27 0.41
C HIS A 68 15.36 4.05 1.00
N LYS A 69 15.78 2.88 0.55
CA LYS A 69 15.28 1.61 1.03
C LYS A 69 15.59 1.44 2.51
N ASP A 70 14.54 1.28 3.30
CA ASP A 70 14.61 1.10 4.74
C ASP A 70 14.40 -0.38 5.09
N PRO A 71 15.39 -1.04 5.70
CA PRO A 71 15.31 -2.45 6.07
C PRO A 71 14.13 -2.77 7.00
N ASP A 72 13.78 -1.87 7.91
CA ASP A 72 12.67 -2.09 8.86
C ASP A 72 11.33 -2.09 8.13
N VAL A 73 11.12 -1.16 7.19
CA VAL A 73 9.92 -1.12 6.34
C VAL A 73 9.85 -2.33 5.42
N ILE A 74 10.99 -2.75 4.85
CA ILE A 74 11.07 -3.96 4.02
C ILE A 74 10.70 -5.20 4.85
N ASN A 75 11.21 -5.32 6.06
CA ASN A 75 10.90 -6.45 6.95
C ASN A 75 9.41 -6.48 7.31
N GLU A 76 8.79 -5.33 7.62
CA GLU A 76 7.34 -5.23 7.85
C GLU A 76 6.56 -5.75 6.64
N ILE A 77 6.90 -5.30 5.43
CA ILE A 77 6.23 -5.71 4.19
C ILE A 77 6.42 -7.22 3.95
N THR A 78 7.63 -7.73 4.13
CA THR A 78 7.94 -9.15 3.96
C THR A 78 7.12 -10.01 4.91
N THR A 79 7.04 -9.64 6.18
CA THR A 79 6.22 -10.34 7.19
C THR A 79 4.74 -10.40 6.80
N ILE A 80 4.20 -9.29 6.26
CA ILE A 80 2.81 -9.25 5.77
C ILE A 80 2.62 -10.21 4.58
N LEU A 81 3.56 -10.22 3.63
CA LEU A 81 3.50 -11.09 2.45
C LEU A 81 3.63 -12.57 2.82
N GLU A 82 4.50 -12.91 3.76
CA GLU A 82 4.66 -14.28 4.28
C GLU A 82 3.39 -14.75 4.97
N SER A 83 2.79 -13.91 5.82
CA SER A 83 1.51 -14.22 6.47
C SER A 83 0.36 -14.41 5.46
N LEU A 84 0.35 -13.61 4.39
CA LEU A 84 -0.64 -13.75 3.32
C LEU A 84 -0.44 -15.06 2.55
N ASN A 85 0.80 -15.41 2.21
CA ASN A 85 1.11 -16.66 1.53
C ASN A 85 0.74 -17.86 2.40
N ASP A 86 1.07 -17.83 3.69
CA ASP A 86 0.67 -18.88 4.64
C ASP A 86 -0.86 -19.05 4.69
N ALA A 87 -1.60 -17.94 4.71
CA ALA A 87 -3.07 -17.97 4.69
C ALA A 87 -3.63 -18.58 3.40
N ILE A 88 -2.98 -18.31 2.24
CA ILE A 88 -3.36 -18.89 0.95
C ILE A 88 -3.06 -20.39 0.92
N ASP A 89 -1.85 -20.79 1.33
CA ASP A 89 -1.39 -22.17 1.26
C ASP A 89 -2.16 -23.09 2.21
N ASN A 90 -2.60 -22.57 3.35
CA ASN A 90 -3.36 -23.31 4.37
C ASN A 90 -4.88 -23.04 4.33
N GLU A 91 -5.37 -22.33 3.31
CA GLU A 91 -6.80 -22.08 3.04
C GLU A 91 -7.55 -21.46 4.25
N TYR A 92 -6.94 -20.51 4.95
CA TYR A 92 -7.63 -19.76 6.02
C TYR A 92 -7.71 -18.26 5.69
N LEU A 93 -8.63 -17.54 6.35
CA LEU A 93 -8.69 -16.08 6.28
C LEU A 93 -7.83 -15.47 7.39
N PRO A 94 -6.95 -14.51 7.07
CA PRO A 94 -6.17 -13.79 8.08
C PRO A 94 -7.08 -13.08 9.10
N GLU A 95 -6.54 -12.81 10.29
CA GLU A 95 -7.22 -12.01 11.29
C GLU A 95 -7.56 -10.62 10.74
N ARG A 96 -8.71 -10.10 11.18
CA ARG A 96 -9.13 -8.75 10.82
C ARG A 96 -8.22 -7.71 11.47
N LEU A 97 -8.03 -6.59 10.79
CA LEU A 97 -7.36 -5.46 11.43
C LEU A 97 -8.14 -5.01 12.67
N PRO A 98 -7.46 -4.64 13.77
CA PRO A 98 -8.11 -4.22 15.02
C PRO A 98 -9.16 -3.11 14.80
N ASP A 99 -8.90 -2.16 13.92
CA ASP A 99 -9.83 -1.07 13.57
C ASP A 99 -11.08 -1.54 12.82
N CYS A 100 -11.10 -2.78 12.34
CA CYS A 100 -12.24 -3.36 11.61
C CYS A 100 -13.13 -4.25 12.48
N GLU A 101 -12.78 -4.56 13.74
CA GLU A 101 -13.54 -5.48 14.61
C GLU A 101 -14.98 -5.01 14.83
N ASN A 102 -15.20 -3.71 14.95
CA ASN A 102 -16.48 -3.15 15.40
C ASN A 102 -17.42 -2.68 14.26
N LYS A 103 -17.18 -2.97 12.99
CA LYS A 103 -18.04 -2.57 11.84
C LYS A 103 -18.46 -1.07 11.80
N THR A 104 -17.79 -0.19 12.53
CA THR A 104 -18.18 1.22 12.70
C THR A 104 -17.03 2.20 12.45
N GLY A 105 -15.81 1.73 12.32
CA GLY A 105 -14.61 2.56 12.13
C GLY A 105 -14.51 3.14 10.71
N ALA A 106 -13.73 4.22 10.57
CA ALA A 106 -13.45 4.81 9.26
C ALA A 106 -12.81 3.80 8.29
N THR A 107 -11.95 2.93 8.78
CA THR A 107 -11.32 1.85 8.01
C THR A 107 -12.36 0.87 7.47
N TYR A 108 -13.31 0.43 8.30
CA TYR A 108 -14.42 -0.44 7.88
C TYR A 108 -15.29 0.24 6.81
N ASN A 109 -15.72 1.47 7.06
CA ASN A 109 -16.65 2.20 6.17
C ASN A 109 -16.06 2.56 4.81
N SER A 110 -14.73 2.67 4.71
CA SER A 110 -14.03 2.96 3.45
C SER A 110 -13.50 1.71 2.74
N CYS A 111 -13.64 0.52 3.35
CA CYS A 111 -13.09 -0.71 2.82
C CYS A 111 -14.03 -1.35 1.80
N ALA A 112 -13.57 -1.50 0.55
CA ALA A 112 -14.32 -2.20 -0.50
C ALA A 112 -14.57 -3.69 -0.21
N PHE A 113 -13.82 -4.28 0.72
CA PHE A 113 -13.90 -5.69 1.10
C PHE A 113 -14.59 -5.93 2.45
N ALA A 114 -15.19 -4.91 3.06
CA ALA A 114 -15.80 -5.02 4.38
C ALA A 114 -16.85 -6.12 4.47
N GLU A 115 -17.73 -6.25 3.48
CA GLU A 115 -18.76 -7.30 3.44
C GLU A 115 -18.14 -8.71 3.37
N ILE A 116 -17.11 -8.89 2.55
CA ILE A 116 -16.39 -10.17 2.42
C ILE A 116 -15.71 -10.51 3.74
N CYS A 117 -14.95 -9.57 4.27
CA CYS A 117 -14.18 -9.74 5.50
C CYS A 117 -15.05 -10.10 6.71
N HIS A 118 -16.27 -9.56 6.80
CA HIS A 118 -17.20 -9.83 7.91
C HIS A 118 -18.25 -10.90 7.62
N GLY A 119 -18.50 -11.22 6.34
CA GLY A 119 -19.48 -12.22 5.93
C GLY A 119 -18.90 -13.62 5.74
N CYS A 120 -17.58 -13.74 5.67
CA CYS A 120 -16.90 -15.01 5.39
C CYS A 120 -16.04 -15.45 6.57
N ASN A 121 -16.05 -16.75 6.88
CA ASN A 121 -15.20 -17.36 7.90
C ASN A 121 -14.09 -18.23 7.31
N LYS A 122 -14.21 -18.59 6.04
CA LYS A 122 -13.24 -19.41 5.28
C LYS A 122 -13.25 -18.99 3.81
N PRO A 123 -12.19 -19.27 3.04
CA PRO A 123 -12.09 -18.88 1.63
C PRO A 123 -13.24 -19.37 0.75
N SER A 124 -13.80 -20.58 1.00
CA SER A 124 -14.94 -21.10 0.25
C SER A 124 -16.23 -20.27 0.38
N ASP A 125 -16.39 -19.52 1.48
CA ASP A 125 -17.54 -18.64 1.68
C ASP A 125 -17.51 -17.45 0.71
N ILE A 126 -16.30 -16.98 0.34
CA ILE A 126 -16.09 -15.91 -0.64
C ILE A 126 -16.65 -16.30 -2.01
N VAL A 127 -16.38 -17.53 -2.45
CA VAL A 127 -16.87 -18.04 -3.73
C VAL A 127 -18.39 -18.05 -3.74
N ALA A 128 -19.02 -18.55 -2.67
CA ALA A 128 -20.48 -18.59 -2.53
C ALA A 128 -21.09 -17.17 -2.55
N LEU A 129 -20.44 -16.21 -1.88
CA LEU A 129 -20.91 -14.81 -1.82
C LEU A 129 -20.81 -14.10 -3.19
N LEU A 130 -19.79 -14.39 -3.98
CA LEU A 130 -19.60 -13.82 -5.32
C LEU A 130 -20.54 -14.42 -6.37
N GLN A 131 -20.96 -15.67 -6.21
CA GLN A 131 -21.88 -16.34 -7.12
C GLN A 131 -23.35 -15.91 -6.92
N ASN A 132 -23.69 -15.31 -5.78
CA ASN A 132 -25.03 -14.87 -5.44
C ASN A 132 -25.28 -13.36 -5.71
N LYS A 133 -24.35 -12.65 -6.32
CA LYS A 133 -24.47 -11.25 -6.80
C LYS A 133 -24.59 -11.20 -8.32
#